data_e42e05eeb697084797ba429f6488dd50
#
_entry.id   e42e05eeb697084797ba429f6488dd50
#
_cell.length_a   1.000
_cell.length_b   1.000
_cell.length_c   1.000
_cell.angle_alpha   90.00
_cell.angle_beta   90.00
_cell.angle_gamma   90.00
#
_symmetry.space_group_name_H-M   'P 1'
#
loop_
_entity.id
_entity.type
_entity.pdbx_description
1 polymer ?
#
loop_
_entity_poly.entity_id
_entity_poly.type
_entity_poly.pdbx_seq_one_letter_code
_entity_poly.pdbx_strand_id
1 'polypeptide(L)'
;MLIDAHIHLDQYKDMEIPSLLAEVEALISVSMQLSSCQKTLHLAKVYPKVKAAFGFHPEQPLLDEIEEKALFDWIRAHRDNMVAVGEVGLPYYLRQEQALDVRPYEALLERFIVLAKELGKPIVLHAVYEDASIVCDLLEKHQLCQAHFHWFKGDEAVMKRMIRRGYFISITPDALYEEEIQQLIQIYPIDLMMVETDGPWSFEGPFTNKPTSPWMMHSTIEVIAAIKGLSIQQAAKIITQNTKNFYRL
;
A
#
# COMPACT_ATOMS: atom_id res chain seq x y z
N MET A 1 3.91 -2.29 19.38
CA MET A 1 2.73 -1.84 18.61
C MET A 1 2.99 -2.15 17.15
N LEU A 2 1.93 -2.35 16.33
CA LEU A 2 2.04 -2.59 14.90
C LEU A 2 2.24 -1.27 14.13
N ILE A 3 2.64 -1.39 12.87
CA ILE A 3 2.67 -0.29 11.91
C ILE A 3 1.65 -0.62 10.81
N ASP A 4 0.74 0.30 10.53
CA ASP A 4 -0.17 0.20 9.40
C ASP A 4 0.59 0.59 8.13
N ALA A 5 0.79 -0.38 7.23
CA ALA A 5 1.63 -0.18 6.05
C ALA A 5 0.92 0.56 4.91
N HIS A 6 -0.40 0.73 5.00
CA HIS A 6 -1.20 1.43 3.99
C HIS A 6 -2.57 1.85 4.54
N ILE A 7 -2.84 3.16 4.55
CA ILE A 7 -4.11 3.75 4.96
C ILE A 7 -4.33 5.08 4.25
N HIS A 8 -5.56 5.38 3.84
CA HIS A 8 -5.97 6.68 3.33
C HIS A 8 -6.41 7.61 4.47
N LEU A 9 -5.45 8.02 5.31
CA LEU A 9 -5.73 8.81 6.52
C LEU A 9 -6.40 10.16 6.22
N ASP A 10 -6.14 10.71 5.04
CA ASP A 10 -6.74 11.94 4.55
C ASP A 10 -8.26 11.85 4.33
N GLN A 11 -8.82 10.63 4.26
CA GLN A 11 -10.26 10.41 4.09
C GLN A 11 -11.02 10.31 5.42
N TYR A 12 -10.32 10.20 6.54
CA TYR A 12 -10.95 10.24 7.86
C TYR A 12 -11.24 11.68 8.29
N LYS A 13 -12.21 11.82 9.22
CA LYS A 13 -12.46 13.11 9.86
C LYS A 13 -11.33 13.44 10.83
N ASP A 14 -10.94 14.70 10.91
CA ASP A 14 -9.82 15.14 11.76
C ASP A 14 -9.98 14.73 13.21
N MET A 15 -11.22 14.66 13.72
CA MET A 15 -11.54 14.24 15.08
C MET A 15 -11.29 12.73 15.35
N GLU A 16 -11.23 11.90 14.31
CA GLU A 16 -11.00 10.45 14.43
C GLU A 16 -9.51 10.11 14.45
N ILE A 17 -8.66 10.96 13.85
CA ILE A 17 -7.23 10.71 13.67
C ILE A 17 -6.49 10.41 14.97
N PRO A 18 -6.67 11.17 16.07
CA PRO A 18 -5.97 10.88 17.32
C PRO A 18 -6.25 9.48 17.87
N SER A 19 -7.49 8.96 17.72
CA SER A 19 -7.83 7.61 18.18
C SER A 19 -7.18 6.53 17.35
N LEU A 20 -7.13 6.69 15.99
CA LEU A 20 -6.43 5.78 15.10
C LEU A 20 -4.93 5.71 15.42
N LEU A 21 -4.31 6.88 15.67
CA LEU A 21 -2.89 6.97 16.00
C LEU A 21 -2.53 6.42 17.40
N ALA A 22 -3.50 6.32 18.30
CA ALA A 22 -3.27 5.74 19.63
C ALA A 22 -2.94 4.24 19.56
N GLU A 23 -3.39 3.54 18.52
CA GLU A 23 -3.31 2.08 18.37
C GLU A 23 -2.07 1.60 17.62
N VAL A 24 -1.32 2.49 16.99
CA VAL A 24 -0.16 2.15 16.15
C VAL A 24 1.13 2.77 16.64
N GLU A 25 2.25 2.17 16.25
CA GLU A 25 3.58 2.78 16.37
C GLU A 25 3.77 3.87 15.31
N ALA A 26 3.35 3.58 14.07
CA ALA A 26 3.31 4.50 12.94
C ALA A 26 2.24 4.02 11.93
N LEU A 27 1.90 4.87 10.97
CA LEU A 27 1.13 4.48 9.79
C LEU A 27 1.66 5.18 8.54
N ILE A 28 1.52 4.48 7.40
CA ILE A 28 1.88 5.01 6.09
C ILE A 28 0.59 5.55 5.45
N SER A 29 0.45 6.87 5.46
CA SER A 29 -0.68 7.53 4.80
C SER A 29 -0.37 7.72 3.33
N VAL A 30 -1.08 7.00 2.48
CA VAL A 30 -0.96 7.11 1.03
C VAL A 30 -1.87 8.21 0.49
N SER A 31 -1.64 8.61 -0.76
CA SER A 31 -2.36 9.73 -1.37
C SER A 31 -2.96 9.35 -2.72
N MET A 32 -4.13 9.91 -3.01
CA MET A 32 -4.89 9.61 -4.22
C MET A 32 -4.66 10.62 -5.37
N GLN A 33 -4.31 11.87 -5.05
CA GLN A 33 -4.13 12.98 -5.99
C GLN A 33 -3.44 14.16 -5.30
N LEU A 34 -3.18 15.26 -5.99
CA LEU A 34 -2.42 16.40 -5.46
C LEU A 34 -3.02 16.98 -4.16
N SER A 35 -4.35 17.16 -4.09
CA SER A 35 -5.01 17.65 -2.87
C SER A 35 -4.87 16.69 -1.69
N SER A 36 -4.95 15.38 -1.96
CA SER A 36 -4.68 14.31 -0.99
C SER A 36 -3.22 14.35 -0.53
N CYS A 37 -2.26 14.49 -1.45
CA CYS A 37 -0.83 14.67 -1.09
C CYS A 37 -0.61 15.85 -0.13
N GLN A 38 -1.27 16.98 -0.40
CA GLN A 38 -1.18 18.19 0.43
C GLN A 38 -1.75 17.95 1.83
N LYS A 39 -2.92 17.27 1.93
CA LYS A 39 -3.53 16.93 3.22
C LYS A 39 -2.66 15.91 3.99
N THR A 40 -2.17 14.87 3.33
CA THR A 40 -1.25 13.88 3.91
C THR A 40 0.04 14.53 4.43
N LEU A 41 0.63 15.47 3.68
CA LEU A 41 1.78 16.24 4.15
C LEU A 41 1.47 17.06 5.40
N HIS A 42 0.29 17.71 5.43
CA HIS A 42 -0.14 18.44 6.62
C HIS A 42 -0.26 17.51 7.84
N LEU A 43 -0.92 16.37 7.68
CA LEU A 43 -1.06 15.36 8.75
C LEU A 43 0.29 14.84 9.25
N ALA A 44 1.23 14.57 8.34
CA ALA A 44 2.56 14.11 8.70
C ALA A 44 3.38 15.16 9.48
N LYS A 45 3.14 16.46 9.24
CA LYS A 45 3.74 17.55 10.02
C LYS A 45 3.13 17.72 11.40
N VAL A 46 1.83 17.45 11.54
CA VAL A 46 1.11 17.55 12.83
C VAL A 46 1.34 16.33 13.70
N TYR A 47 1.39 15.14 13.10
CA TYR A 47 1.44 13.87 13.81
C TYR A 47 2.70 13.08 13.43
N PRO A 48 3.71 12.99 14.30
CA PRO A 48 4.99 12.30 14.01
C PRO A 48 4.84 10.81 13.65
N LYS A 49 3.75 10.16 14.07
CA LYS A 49 3.44 8.77 13.72
C LYS A 49 2.96 8.60 12.26
N VAL A 50 2.51 9.68 11.62
CA VAL A 50 2.09 9.67 10.21
C VAL A 50 3.31 9.78 9.31
N LYS A 51 3.46 8.81 8.41
CA LYS A 51 4.51 8.78 7.39
C LYS A 51 3.85 8.94 6.03
N ALA A 52 4.18 9.99 5.32
CA ALA A 52 3.52 10.34 4.06
C ALA A 52 4.05 9.52 2.88
N ALA A 53 3.16 9.07 2.02
CA ALA A 53 3.46 8.59 0.67
C ALA A 53 2.63 9.41 -0.33
N PHE A 54 3.28 9.88 -1.41
CA PHE A 54 2.65 10.77 -2.39
C PHE A 54 2.54 10.08 -3.75
N GLY A 55 1.34 10.08 -4.33
CA GLY A 55 1.06 9.42 -5.58
C GLY A 55 -0.25 9.84 -6.22
N PHE A 56 -0.70 9.02 -7.17
CA PHE A 56 -1.97 9.15 -7.88
C PHE A 56 -2.63 7.79 -7.98
N HIS A 57 -3.73 7.62 -7.28
CA HIS A 57 -4.50 6.36 -7.26
C HIS A 57 -5.09 6.06 -8.64
N PRO A 58 -4.95 4.83 -9.15
CA PRO A 58 -5.33 4.55 -10.54
C PRO A 58 -6.84 4.40 -10.78
N GLU A 59 -7.63 4.08 -9.76
CA GLU A 59 -9.08 3.84 -9.90
C GLU A 59 -9.88 5.15 -10.05
N GLN A 60 -9.40 6.03 -10.94
CA GLN A 60 -10.01 7.30 -11.28
C GLN A 60 -9.57 7.75 -12.69
N PRO A 61 -10.24 8.74 -13.30
CA PRO A 61 -9.82 9.30 -14.58
C PRO A 61 -8.39 9.85 -14.53
N LEU A 62 -7.64 9.65 -15.62
CA LEU A 62 -6.28 10.16 -15.74
C LEU A 62 -6.23 11.68 -15.62
N LEU A 63 -5.11 12.17 -15.11
CA LEU A 63 -4.78 13.60 -15.11
C LEU A 63 -4.55 14.12 -16.52
N ASP A 64 -4.88 15.39 -16.75
CA ASP A 64 -4.38 16.08 -17.92
C ASP A 64 -2.87 16.41 -17.77
N GLU A 65 -2.23 16.88 -18.85
CA GLU A 65 -0.78 17.15 -18.85
C GLU A 65 -0.36 18.24 -17.84
N ILE A 66 -1.25 19.20 -17.57
CA ILE A 66 -0.98 20.29 -16.63
C ILE A 66 -1.06 19.77 -15.19
N GLU A 67 -2.11 19.01 -14.90
CA GLU A 67 -2.33 18.40 -13.59
C GLU A 67 -1.22 17.40 -13.26
N GLU A 68 -0.85 16.53 -14.22
CA GLU A 68 0.24 15.59 -14.08
C GLU A 68 1.54 16.30 -13.76
N LYS A 69 1.91 17.31 -14.58
CA LYS A 69 3.12 18.09 -14.36
C LYS A 69 3.12 18.74 -12.97
N ALA A 70 2.00 19.32 -12.57
CA ALA A 70 1.87 19.95 -11.25
C ALA A 70 2.08 18.94 -10.11
N LEU A 71 1.50 17.73 -10.22
CA LEU A 71 1.68 16.69 -9.23
C LEU A 71 3.13 16.22 -9.14
N PHE A 72 3.78 15.93 -10.26
CA PHE A 72 5.17 15.46 -10.30
C PHE A 72 6.14 16.52 -9.77
N ASP A 73 5.98 17.79 -10.15
CA ASP A 73 6.80 18.89 -9.64
C ASP A 73 6.62 19.07 -8.13
N TRP A 74 5.37 18.94 -7.65
CA TRP A 74 5.05 19.05 -6.23
C TRP A 74 5.68 17.89 -5.43
N ILE A 75 5.60 16.65 -5.90
CA ILE A 75 6.23 15.48 -5.26
C ILE A 75 7.75 15.68 -5.16
N ARG A 76 8.41 16.11 -6.25
CA ARG A 76 9.86 16.40 -6.23
C ARG A 76 10.23 17.47 -5.20
N ALA A 77 9.42 18.53 -5.11
CA ALA A 77 9.63 19.61 -4.15
C ALA A 77 9.48 19.16 -2.68
N HIS A 78 8.70 18.09 -2.43
CA HIS A 78 8.42 17.59 -1.09
C HIS A 78 9.04 16.21 -0.78
N ARG A 79 10.04 15.79 -1.58
CA ARG A 79 10.68 14.46 -1.47
C ARG A 79 11.23 14.12 -0.08
N ASP A 80 11.66 15.12 0.69
CA ASP A 80 12.21 14.93 2.03
C ASP A 80 11.12 14.76 3.10
N ASN A 81 9.87 15.02 2.76
CA ASN A 81 8.72 14.89 3.63
C ASN A 81 7.96 13.57 3.44
N MET A 82 8.43 12.68 2.54
CA MET A 82 7.76 11.43 2.23
C MET A 82 8.67 10.21 2.42
N VAL A 83 8.07 9.08 2.75
CA VAL A 83 8.76 7.79 2.88
C VAL A 83 8.66 6.93 1.63
N ALA A 84 7.67 7.15 0.76
CA ALA A 84 7.43 6.37 -0.46
C ALA A 84 6.72 7.20 -1.53
N VAL A 85 6.82 6.78 -2.80
CA VAL A 85 5.90 7.17 -3.87
C VAL A 85 4.69 6.23 -3.81
N GLY A 86 3.49 6.77 -3.68
CA GLY A 86 2.27 5.96 -3.59
C GLY A 86 1.06 6.72 -2.99
N GLU A 87 -0.10 6.22 -3.26
CA GLU A 87 -0.39 5.00 -3.99
C GLU A 87 -0.43 5.28 -5.49
N VAL A 88 0.10 4.34 -6.29
CA VAL A 88 0.08 4.39 -7.76
C VAL A 88 -0.16 2.98 -8.30
N GLY A 89 -0.58 2.82 -9.54
CA GLY A 89 -0.83 1.47 -10.06
C GLY A 89 -1.64 1.43 -11.34
N LEU A 90 -2.43 0.35 -11.47
CA LEU A 90 -3.30 0.10 -12.61
C LEU A 90 -4.76 -0.03 -12.19
N PRO A 91 -5.73 0.40 -13.03
CA PRO A 91 -7.13 0.54 -12.66
C PRO A 91 -7.88 -0.79 -12.87
N TYR A 92 -7.59 -1.81 -12.09
CA TYR A 92 -8.20 -3.13 -12.24
C TYR A 92 -9.73 -3.08 -12.13
N TYR A 93 -10.25 -2.48 -11.05
CA TYR A 93 -11.70 -2.45 -10.77
C TYR A 93 -12.43 -1.53 -11.73
N LEU A 94 -11.88 -0.36 -12.03
CA LEU A 94 -12.47 0.56 -13.01
C LEU A 94 -12.63 -0.08 -14.38
N ARG A 95 -11.69 -0.96 -14.80
CA ARG A 95 -11.80 -1.72 -16.05
C ARG A 95 -12.87 -2.80 -16.02
N GLN A 96 -13.28 -3.29 -14.86
CA GLN A 96 -14.39 -4.23 -14.75
C GLN A 96 -15.75 -3.52 -14.92
N GLU A 97 -15.79 -2.24 -14.56
CA GLU A 97 -17.02 -1.43 -14.64
C GLU A 97 -17.25 -0.80 -16.01
N GLN A 98 -16.17 -0.48 -16.72
CA GLN A 98 -16.25 0.22 -18.00
C GLN A 98 -15.13 -0.21 -18.97
N ALA A 99 -15.41 -0.09 -20.28
CA ALA A 99 -14.38 -0.31 -21.29
C ALA A 99 -13.33 0.81 -21.20
N LEU A 100 -12.12 0.46 -20.74
CA LEU A 100 -11.02 1.38 -20.52
C LEU A 100 -9.75 0.89 -21.23
N ASP A 101 -9.06 1.79 -21.92
CA ASP A 101 -7.72 1.51 -22.43
C ASP A 101 -6.70 1.65 -21.29
N VAL A 102 -6.05 0.56 -20.92
CA VAL A 102 -5.09 0.54 -19.81
C VAL A 102 -3.74 1.17 -20.17
N ARG A 103 -3.39 1.24 -21.47
CA ARG A 103 -2.07 1.72 -21.92
C ARG A 103 -1.67 3.12 -21.42
N PRO A 104 -2.57 4.12 -21.37
CA PRO A 104 -2.24 5.42 -20.76
C PRO A 104 -1.94 5.33 -19.26
N TYR A 105 -2.62 4.43 -18.52
CA TYR A 105 -2.34 4.18 -17.10
C TYR A 105 -1.00 3.49 -16.90
N GLU A 106 -0.64 2.51 -17.74
CA GLU A 106 0.69 1.89 -17.75
C GLU A 106 1.78 2.94 -17.98
N ALA A 107 1.57 3.86 -18.94
CA ALA A 107 2.50 4.94 -19.22
C ALA A 107 2.65 5.92 -18.03
N LEU A 108 1.56 6.22 -17.33
CA LEU A 108 1.60 7.04 -16.11
C LEU A 108 2.32 6.30 -14.97
N LEU A 109 2.00 5.03 -14.75
CA LEU A 109 2.68 4.19 -13.75
C LEU A 109 4.19 4.11 -14.02
N GLU A 110 4.58 3.93 -15.29
CA GLU A 110 6.00 3.90 -15.67
C GLU A 110 6.72 5.20 -15.27
N ARG A 111 6.08 6.37 -15.44
CA ARG A 111 6.63 7.66 -15.00
C ARG A 111 6.77 7.73 -13.48
N PHE A 112 5.83 7.17 -12.71
CA PHE A 112 5.96 7.09 -11.24
C PHE A 112 7.07 6.14 -10.80
N ILE A 113 7.28 5.02 -11.50
CA ILE A 113 8.40 4.11 -11.25
C ILE A 113 9.75 4.84 -11.48
N VAL A 114 9.85 5.59 -12.57
CA VAL A 114 11.03 6.42 -12.86
C VAL A 114 11.24 7.49 -11.78
N LEU A 115 10.15 8.15 -11.35
CA LEU A 115 10.20 9.15 -10.27
C LEU A 115 10.66 8.51 -8.95
N ALA A 116 10.11 7.36 -8.56
CA ALA A 116 10.52 6.67 -7.33
C ALA A 116 12.02 6.32 -7.35
N LYS A 117 12.52 5.85 -8.49
CA LYS A 117 13.95 5.58 -8.71
C LYS A 117 14.80 6.86 -8.63
N GLU A 118 14.38 7.94 -9.29
CA GLU A 118 15.02 9.26 -9.26
C GLU A 118 15.16 9.77 -7.81
N LEU A 119 14.10 9.61 -7.02
CA LEU A 119 14.06 10.10 -5.64
C LEU A 119 14.69 9.13 -4.62
N GLY A 120 15.07 7.92 -5.03
CA GLY A 120 15.59 6.88 -4.14
C GLY A 120 14.56 6.42 -3.10
N LYS A 121 13.27 6.45 -3.44
CA LYS A 121 12.14 6.09 -2.57
C LYS A 121 11.54 4.75 -3.00
N PRO A 122 11.03 3.94 -2.05
CA PRO A 122 10.19 2.81 -2.37
C PRO A 122 8.88 3.25 -3.05
N ILE A 123 8.21 2.31 -3.72
CA ILE A 123 6.92 2.53 -4.38
C ILE A 123 5.83 1.65 -3.75
N VAL A 124 4.64 2.22 -3.55
CA VAL A 124 3.43 1.54 -3.06
C VAL A 124 2.45 1.38 -4.21
N LEU A 125 2.04 0.16 -4.48
CA LEU A 125 1.40 -0.25 -5.73
C LEU A 125 0.01 -0.81 -5.53
N HIS A 126 -0.96 -0.23 -6.23
CA HIS A 126 -2.26 -0.81 -6.51
C HIS A 126 -2.14 -1.71 -7.76
N ALA A 127 -1.99 -3.01 -7.55
CA ALA A 127 -1.80 -3.96 -8.65
C ALA A 127 -2.26 -5.36 -8.24
N VAL A 128 -3.43 -5.74 -8.65
CA VAL A 128 -4.06 -7.02 -8.33
C VAL A 128 -4.25 -7.87 -9.59
N TYR A 129 -4.34 -9.17 -9.43
CA TYR A 129 -4.59 -10.15 -10.47
C TYR A 129 -3.63 -9.98 -11.68
N GLU A 130 -4.17 -9.90 -12.92
CA GLU A 130 -3.36 -9.76 -14.13
C GLU A 130 -2.51 -8.49 -14.17
N ASP A 131 -2.92 -7.42 -13.51
CA ASP A 131 -2.18 -6.16 -13.46
C ASP A 131 -0.83 -6.31 -12.76
N ALA A 132 -0.74 -7.20 -11.78
CA ALA A 132 0.51 -7.44 -11.06
C ALA A 132 1.64 -7.94 -11.99
N SER A 133 1.31 -8.73 -13.01
CA SER A 133 2.32 -9.17 -13.99
C SER A 133 2.86 -8.00 -14.81
N ILE A 134 2.00 -7.10 -15.27
CA ILE A 134 2.37 -5.88 -16.02
C ILE A 134 3.26 -4.99 -15.15
N VAL A 135 2.87 -4.79 -13.89
CA VAL A 135 3.63 -3.99 -12.94
C VAL A 135 5.01 -4.60 -12.67
N CYS A 136 5.11 -5.92 -12.53
CA CYS A 136 6.39 -6.60 -12.40
C CYS A 136 7.30 -6.37 -13.64
N ASP A 137 6.74 -6.39 -14.86
CA ASP A 137 7.50 -6.08 -16.08
C ASP A 137 8.09 -4.67 -16.05
N LEU A 138 7.30 -3.68 -15.65
CA LEU A 138 7.74 -2.29 -15.53
C LEU A 138 8.81 -2.09 -14.44
N LEU A 139 8.61 -2.70 -13.26
CA LEU A 139 9.59 -2.66 -12.17
C LEU A 139 10.94 -3.28 -12.59
N GLU A 140 10.90 -4.42 -13.27
CA GLU A 140 12.09 -5.10 -13.77
C GLU A 140 12.79 -4.31 -14.87
N LYS A 141 12.03 -3.73 -15.82
CA LYS A 141 12.55 -2.84 -16.86
C LYS A 141 13.37 -1.69 -16.27
N HIS A 142 12.88 -1.10 -15.18
CA HIS A 142 13.54 0.02 -14.52
C HIS A 142 14.46 -0.39 -13.35
N GLN A 143 14.56 -1.70 -13.03
CA GLN A 143 15.38 -2.22 -11.93
C GLN A 143 15.01 -1.59 -10.58
N LEU A 144 13.72 -1.35 -10.32
CA LEU A 144 13.22 -0.87 -9.04
C LEU A 144 12.84 -2.05 -8.16
N CYS A 145 13.66 -2.33 -7.14
CA CYS A 145 13.47 -3.49 -6.25
C CYS A 145 12.65 -3.18 -5.00
N GLN A 146 12.55 -1.92 -4.60
CA GLN A 146 11.81 -1.51 -3.41
C GLN A 146 10.34 -1.25 -3.76
N ALA A 147 9.56 -2.33 -3.91
CA ALA A 147 8.15 -2.30 -4.27
C ALA A 147 7.30 -3.00 -3.21
N HIS A 148 6.20 -2.36 -2.84
CA HIS A 148 5.17 -2.85 -1.94
C HIS A 148 3.86 -2.94 -2.71
N PHE A 149 3.35 -4.14 -2.92
CA PHE A 149 2.04 -4.41 -3.47
C PHE A 149 1.05 -4.47 -2.31
N HIS A 150 0.24 -3.42 -2.17
CA HIS A 150 -0.76 -3.37 -1.12
C HIS A 150 -1.97 -4.24 -1.48
N TRP A 151 -2.65 -4.77 -0.47
CA TRP A 151 -3.83 -5.64 -0.59
C TRP A 151 -3.77 -6.60 -1.78
N PHE A 152 -2.60 -7.23 -1.94
CA PHE A 152 -2.31 -8.01 -3.14
C PHE A 152 -3.20 -9.25 -3.27
N LYS A 153 -3.71 -9.48 -4.47
CA LYS A 153 -4.38 -10.70 -4.93
C LYS A 153 -3.81 -11.09 -6.29
N GLY A 154 -3.61 -12.39 -6.53
CA GLY A 154 -3.07 -12.85 -7.80
C GLY A 154 -2.67 -14.31 -7.81
N ASP A 155 -2.28 -14.81 -8.98
CA ASP A 155 -1.92 -16.21 -9.16
C ASP A 155 -0.54 -16.58 -8.57
N GLU A 156 -0.34 -17.88 -8.38
CA GLU A 156 0.88 -18.42 -7.78
C GLU A 156 2.15 -18.14 -8.63
N ALA A 157 2.03 -18.03 -9.95
CA ALA A 157 3.16 -17.76 -10.83
C ALA A 157 3.69 -16.35 -10.63
N VAL A 158 2.78 -15.38 -10.51
CA VAL A 158 3.11 -13.98 -10.18
C VAL A 158 3.66 -13.88 -8.77
N MET A 159 3.04 -14.54 -7.77
CA MET A 159 3.56 -14.60 -6.39
C MET A 159 5.02 -15.09 -6.36
N LYS A 160 5.33 -16.20 -7.04
CA LYS A 160 6.68 -16.74 -7.13
C LYS A 160 7.66 -15.78 -7.79
N ARG A 161 7.21 -15.01 -8.79
CA ARG A 161 8.01 -13.96 -9.42
C ARG A 161 8.32 -12.84 -8.44
N MET A 162 7.32 -12.33 -7.74
CA MET A 162 7.44 -11.26 -6.75
C MET A 162 8.38 -11.67 -5.59
N ILE A 163 8.24 -12.91 -5.08
CA ILE A 163 9.12 -13.46 -4.04
C ILE A 163 10.59 -13.49 -4.51
N ARG A 164 10.87 -13.96 -5.73
CA ARG A 164 12.24 -13.97 -6.28
C ARG A 164 12.84 -12.57 -6.43
N ARG A 165 11.99 -11.55 -6.60
CA ARG A 165 12.40 -10.14 -6.70
C ARG A 165 12.51 -9.46 -5.33
N GLY A 166 12.06 -10.11 -4.26
CA GLY A 166 12.04 -9.52 -2.93
C GLY A 166 10.99 -8.40 -2.78
N TYR A 167 9.92 -8.44 -3.57
CA TYR A 167 8.82 -7.47 -3.44
C TYR A 167 8.00 -7.78 -2.20
N PHE A 168 7.55 -6.73 -1.54
CA PHE A 168 6.74 -6.83 -0.33
C PHE A 168 5.24 -6.82 -0.68
N ILE A 169 4.47 -7.48 0.17
CA ILE A 169 3.00 -7.41 0.17
C ILE A 169 2.52 -6.97 1.55
N SER A 170 1.31 -6.45 1.63
CA SER A 170 0.61 -6.24 2.89
C SER A 170 -0.69 -7.02 2.94
N ILE A 171 -1.03 -7.47 4.12
CA ILE A 171 -2.19 -8.31 4.42
C ILE A 171 -3.20 -7.48 5.18
N THR A 172 -4.42 -7.46 4.65
CA THR A 172 -5.60 -6.76 5.17
C THR A 172 -6.41 -7.63 6.15
N PRO A 173 -7.34 -7.05 6.91
CA PRO A 173 -8.22 -7.77 7.83
C PRO A 173 -9.13 -8.85 7.20
N ASP A 174 -9.34 -8.84 5.89
CA ASP A 174 -10.07 -9.87 5.15
C ASP A 174 -9.41 -11.26 5.21
N ALA A 175 -8.15 -11.34 5.63
CA ALA A 175 -7.46 -12.59 5.94
C ALA A 175 -8.26 -13.52 6.90
N LEU A 176 -9.18 -12.95 7.71
CA LEU A 176 -10.00 -13.72 8.63
C LEU A 176 -11.06 -14.57 7.92
N TYR A 177 -11.48 -14.20 6.71
CA TYR A 177 -12.60 -14.84 6.02
C TYR A 177 -12.35 -15.11 4.52
N GLU A 178 -11.32 -14.53 3.91
CA GLU A 178 -10.98 -14.74 2.50
C GLU A 178 -9.96 -15.88 2.36
N GLU A 179 -10.38 -16.99 1.77
CA GLU A 179 -9.50 -18.15 1.54
C GLU A 179 -8.32 -17.80 0.61
N GLU A 180 -8.51 -16.94 -0.38
CA GLU A 180 -7.47 -16.48 -1.29
C GLU A 180 -6.33 -15.78 -0.53
N ILE A 181 -6.67 -14.94 0.43
CA ILE A 181 -5.69 -14.23 1.28
C ILE A 181 -4.97 -15.21 2.21
N GLN A 182 -5.68 -16.22 2.75
CA GLN A 182 -5.06 -17.25 3.58
C GLN A 182 -4.08 -18.11 2.77
N GLN A 183 -4.41 -18.45 1.52
CA GLN A 183 -3.49 -19.14 0.60
C GLN A 183 -2.28 -18.27 0.25
N LEU A 184 -2.48 -16.98 -0.01
CA LEU A 184 -1.40 -16.02 -0.21
C LEU A 184 -0.45 -16.02 1.00
N ILE A 185 -0.99 -15.91 2.22
CA ILE A 185 -0.19 -15.97 3.45
C ILE A 185 0.58 -17.29 3.51
N GLN A 186 -0.01 -18.42 3.16
CA GLN A 186 0.68 -19.71 3.20
C GLN A 186 1.90 -19.75 2.27
N ILE A 187 1.80 -19.22 1.05
CA ILE A 187 2.82 -19.25 0.00
C ILE A 187 3.91 -18.21 0.25
N TYR A 188 3.53 -16.97 0.57
CA TYR A 188 4.45 -15.84 0.62
C TYR A 188 5.36 -15.91 1.87
N PRO A 189 6.67 -15.60 1.79
CA PRO A 189 7.57 -15.57 2.96
C PRO A 189 7.16 -14.47 3.94
N ILE A 190 7.11 -14.78 5.23
CA ILE A 190 6.76 -13.78 6.26
C ILE A 190 7.71 -12.58 6.28
N ASP A 191 8.97 -12.77 5.90
CA ASP A 191 9.99 -11.71 5.85
C ASP A 191 9.74 -10.67 4.73
N LEU A 192 8.78 -10.95 3.82
CA LEU A 192 8.33 -10.04 2.78
C LEU A 192 6.86 -9.60 2.98
N MET A 193 6.30 -9.82 4.17
CA MET A 193 4.94 -9.42 4.53
C MET A 193 4.94 -8.20 5.43
N MET A 194 3.94 -7.36 5.25
CA MET A 194 3.49 -6.30 6.13
C MET A 194 2.01 -6.50 6.46
N VAL A 195 1.44 -5.69 7.34
CA VAL A 195 -0.01 -5.62 7.60
C VAL A 195 -0.49 -4.20 7.38
N GLU A 196 -1.74 -4.09 7.00
CA GLU A 196 -2.39 -2.82 6.71
C GLU A 196 -3.88 -2.87 7.01
N THR A 197 -4.52 -1.71 6.96
CA THR A 197 -5.98 -1.63 7.01
C THR A 197 -6.62 -1.20 5.69
N ASP A 198 -5.91 -0.49 4.83
CA ASP A 198 -6.48 0.21 3.68
C ASP A 198 -7.74 1.04 4.04
N GLY A 199 -7.75 1.54 5.28
CA GLY A 199 -8.88 2.35 5.74
C GLY A 199 -9.02 3.68 4.99
N PRO A 200 -10.27 4.16 4.76
CA PRO A 200 -11.48 3.78 5.49
C PRO A 200 -12.33 2.67 4.84
N TRP A 201 -11.81 1.92 3.86
CA TRP A 201 -12.58 0.87 3.19
C TRP A 201 -13.12 -0.16 4.18
N SER A 202 -14.39 -0.56 4.00
CA SER A 202 -15.07 -1.46 4.93
C SER A 202 -14.71 -2.91 4.68
N PHE A 203 -14.68 -3.70 5.75
CA PHE A 203 -14.50 -5.15 5.71
C PHE A 203 -15.81 -5.86 6.07
N GLU A 204 -15.93 -7.11 5.62
CA GLU A 204 -17.05 -8.00 5.90
C GLU A 204 -16.77 -8.93 7.10
N GLY A 205 -17.51 -10.03 7.19
CA GLY A 205 -17.33 -11.04 8.23
C GLY A 205 -17.39 -10.46 9.64
N PRO A 206 -16.37 -10.68 10.47
CA PRO A 206 -16.31 -10.17 11.85
C PRO A 206 -16.30 -8.65 11.98
N PHE A 207 -16.01 -7.95 10.88
CA PHE A 207 -15.89 -6.49 10.83
C PHE A 207 -17.09 -5.79 10.20
N THR A 208 -18.10 -6.53 9.76
CA THR A 208 -19.34 -5.96 9.18
C THR A 208 -19.91 -4.85 10.04
N ASN A 209 -20.22 -3.71 9.44
CA ASN A 209 -20.73 -2.48 10.09
C ASN A 209 -19.80 -1.86 11.15
N LYS A 210 -18.52 -2.22 11.17
CA LYS A 210 -17.52 -1.55 12.00
C LYS A 210 -16.71 -0.58 11.13
N PRO A 211 -16.43 0.65 11.61
CA PRO A 211 -15.50 1.52 10.92
C PRO A 211 -14.10 0.90 10.93
N THR A 212 -13.42 0.97 9.80
CA THR A 212 -12.06 0.44 9.67
C THR A 212 -11.09 1.23 10.55
N SER A 213 -10.28 0.51 11.31
CA SER A 213 -9.32 1.10 12.25
C SER A 213 -8.12 0.16 12.43
N PRO A 214 -6.94 0.72 12.75
CA PRO A 214 -5.70 -0.06 12.87
C PRO A 214 -5.75 -1.21 13.87
N TRP A 215 -6.64 -1.21 14.86
CA TRP A 215 -6.80 -2.34 15.79
C TRP A 215 -7.14 -3.66 15.06
N MET A 216 -7.78 -3.59 13.89
CA MET A 216 -8.14 -4.77 13.09
C MET A 216 -6.92 -5.59 12.67
N MET A 217 -5.75 -4.96 12.52
CA MET A 217 -4.49 -5.64 12.20
C MET A 217 -4.08 -6.69 13.25
N HIS A 218 -4.53 -6.57 14.50
CA HIS A 218 -4.24 -7.59 15.52
C HIS A 218 -4.82 -8.94 15.12
N SER A 219 -6.04 -8.96 14.60
CA SER A 219 -6.67 -10.19 14.11
C SER A 219 -5.96 -10.74 12.86
N THR A 220 -5.49 -9.86 11.97
CA THR A 220 -4.65 -10.25 10.82
C THR A 220 -3.36 -10.95 11.28
N ILE A 221 -2.68 -10.40 12.30
CA ILE A 221 -1.48 -11.03 12.88
C ILE A 221 -1.78 -12.39 13.48
N GLU A 222 -2.93 -12.58 14.11
CA GLU A 222 -3.34 -13.91 14.65
C GLU A 222 -3.47 -14.95 13.54
N VAL A 223 -4.09 -14.59 12.41
CA VAL A 223 -4.20 -15.45 11.23
C VAL A 223 -2.82 -15.78 10.64
N ILE A 224 -1.98 -14.78 10.44
CA ILE A 224 -0.62 -14.96 9.93
C ILE A 224 0.19 -15.90 10.85
N ALA A 225 0.14 -15.65 12.15
CA ALA A 225 0.85 -16.48 13.16
C ALA A 225 0.39 -17.94 13.09
N ALA A 226 -0.93 -18.18 13.03
CA ALA A 226 -1.50 -19.52 12.93
C ALA A 226 -1.04 -20.24 11.65
N ILE A 227 -1.13 -19.60 10.49
CA ILE A 227 -0.75 -20.18 9.20
C ILE A 227 0.77 -20.45 9.14
N LYS A 228 1.59 -19.57 9.71
CA LYS A 228 3.06 -19.67 9.70
C LYS A 228 3.62 -20.53 10.84
N GLY A 229 2.78 -21.03 11.75
CA GLY A 229 3.24 -21.84 12.90
C GLY A 229 4.11 -21.04 13.88
N LEU A 230 3.81 -19.77 14.07
CA LEU A 230 4.54 -18.85 14.96
C LEU A 230 3.66 -18.42 16.14
N SER A 231 4.27 -17.91 17.20
CA SER A 231 3.53 -17.18 18.21
C SER A 231 3.09 -15.80 17.64
N ILE A 232 2.00 -15.25 18.15
CA ILE A 232 1.50 -13.91 17.78
C ILE A 232 2.59 -12.85 17.97
N GLN A 233 3.37 -12.95 19.06
CA GLN A 233 4.46 -12.02 19.34
C GLN A 233 5.61 -12.12 18.33
N GLN A 234 5.93 -13.34 17.87
CA GLN A 234 6.95 -13.52 16.83
C GLN A 234 6.51 -12.95 15.50
N ALA A 235 5.27 -13.26 15.05
CA ALA A 235 4.71 -12.73 13.81
C ALA A 235 4.64 -11.19 13.85
N ALA A 236 4.09 -10.61 14.91
CA ALA A 236 4.02 -9.17 15.09
C ALA A 236 5.39 -8.48 15.04
N LYS A 237 6.41 -9.09 15.68
CA LYS A 237 7.78 -8.56 15.68
C LYS A 237 8.39 -8.56 14.28
N ILE A 238 8.29 -9.68 13.55
CA ILE A 238 8.83 -9.81 12.18
C ILE A 238 8.17 -8.80 11.27
N ILE A 239 6.85 -8.77 11.23
CA ILE A 239 6.05 -7.90 10.34
C ILE A 239 6.32 -6.41 10.63
N THR A 240 6.35 -6.02 11.91
CA THR A 240 6.69 -4.63 12.27
C THR A 240 8.10 -4.27 11.83
N GLN A 241 9.07 -5.19 11.99
CA GLN A 241 10.44 -4.95 11.54
C GLN A 241 10.56 -4.87 10.02
N ASN A 242 9.79 -5.68 9.28
CA ASN A 242 9.71 -5.62 7.82
C ASN A 242 9.26 -4.22 7.36
N THR A 243 8.18 -3.70 7.96
CA THR A 243 7.66 -2.36 7.62
C THR A 243 8.68 -1.28 7.93
N LYS A 244 9.36 -1.35 9.09
CA LYS A 244 10.43 -0.41 9.45
C LYS A 244 11.58 -0.43 8.44
N ASN A 245 12.04 -1.62 8.08
CA ASN A 245 13.17 -1.79 7.17
C ASN A 245 12.82 -1.28 5.76
N PHE A 246 11.61 -1.62 5.27
CA PHE A 246 11.16 -1.23 3.94
C PHE A 246 11.04 0.29 3.79
N TYR A 247 10.38 0.95 4.74
CA TYR A 247 10.16 2.40 4.71
C TYR A 247 11.25 3.22 5.39
N ARG A 248 12.29 2.57 6.00
CA ARG A 248 13.40 3.21 6.72
C ARG A 248 12.94 4.12 7.85
N LEU A 249 12.03 3.60 8.71
CA LEU A 249 11.44 4.32 9.85
C LEU A 249 12.32 4.28 11.09
#